data_f4213689c23910f67e53e041f36bb87f
#
_entry.id   f4213689c23910f67e53e041f36bb87f
#
_cell.length_a   1.000
_cell.length_b   1.000
_cell.length_c   1.000
_cell.angle_alpha   90.00
_cell.angle_beta   90.00
_cell.angle_gamma   90.00
#
_symmetry.space_group_name_H-M   'P 1'
#
loop_
_entity.id
_entity.type
_entity.pdbx_description
1 polymer ?
#
loop_
_entity_poly.entity_id
_entity_poly.type
_entity_poly.pdbx_seq_one_letter_code
_entity_poly.pdbx_strand_id
1 'polypeptide(L)'
;TCPDDRPLIVQFFFFFFETFKKAVELTFKSIDCDAIDLNLGCPQVIAKRGRFGAFLEEEWELITKLVSIINENFDVPITCKCRVFEDVQKTIDYAKMMESAGCQILTVHGRTKEQKGALTGLADWNYIKAVVEHVNIPVIANGNIQYFEDVQRCINYTGCSGVMSAEGHLTNPALFSGDFFLKNRILETSGR
;
A
#
# COMPACT_ATOMS: atom_id res chain seq x y z
N THR A 1 7.31 9.89 -15.85
CA THR A 1 6.06 10.60 -15.53
C THR A 1 5.77 11.63 -16.60
N CYS A 2 4.53 11.96 -16.84
CA CYS A 2 4.08 13.03 -17.72
C CYS A 2 3.03 13.89 -16.98
N PRO A 3 2.65 15.08 -17.49
CA PRO A 3 1.67 15.95 -16.81
C PRO A 3 0.31 15.30 -16.57
N ASP A 4 -0.07 14.32 -17.39
CA ASP A 4 -1.35 13.61 -17.26
C ASP A 4 -1.31 12.42 -16.28
N ASP A 5 -0.11 12.07 -15.75
CA ASP A 5 0.10 10.98 -14.81
C ASP A 5 -0.22 11.45 -13.38
N ARG A 6 -1.52 11.68 -13.13
CA ARG A 6 -2.04 12.23 -11.87
C ARG A 6 -3.26 11.46 -11.38
N PRO A 7 -3.41 11.29 -10.05
CA PRO A 7 -2.47 11.65 -9.00
C PRO A 7 -1.23 10.76 -9.00
N LEU A 8 -0.04 11.35 -8.78
CA LEU A 8 1.24 10.66 -8.73
C LEU A 8 1.72 10.51 -7.29
N ILE A 9 1.86 9.29 -6.83
CA ILE A 9 2.42 8.95 -5.52
C ILE A 9 3.79 8.32 -5.72
N VAL A 10 4.82 8.93 -5.13
CA VAL A 10 6.20 8.39 -5.20
C VAL A 10 6.49 7.55 -3.99
N GLN A 11 6.72 6.23 -4.21
CA GLN A 11 6.97 5.28 -3.13
C GLN A 11 8.46 5.08 -2.87
N PHE A 12 8.80 5.07 -1.59
CA PHE A 12 10.16 4.83 -1.11
C PHE A 12 10.23 3.62 -0.17
N PHE A 13 11.42 2.98 -0.13
CA PHE A 13 11.81 2.03 0.91
C PHE A 13 13.12 2.47 1.54
N PHE A 14 13.08 2.83 2.81
CA PHE A 14 14.26 3.31 3.53
C PHE A 14 14.35 2.71 4.92
N PHE A 15 15.59 2.58 5.38
CA PHE A 15 15.95 2.22 6.74
C PHE A 15 16.63 3.39 7.46
N PHE A 16 17.28 4.30 6.72
CA PHE A 16 18.02 5.43 7.28
C PHE A 16 17.24 6.74 7.12
N PHE A 17 16.95 7.37 8.23
CA PHE A 17 16.21 8.61 8.35
C PHE A 17 16.75 9.77 7.49
N GLU A 18 18.05 10.08 7.60
CA GLU A 18 18.68 11.16 6.83
C GLU A 18 18.63 10.92 5.32
N THR A 19 18.80 9.66 4.90
CA THR A 19 18.75 9.29 3.48
C THR A 19 17.32 9.42 2.94
N PHE A 20 16.31 9.07 3.74
CA PHE A 20 14.90 9.21 3.35
C PHE A 20 14.54 10.69 3.16
N LYS A 21 14.84 11.55 4.14
CA LYS A 21 14.61 12.99 4.03
C LYS A 21 15.25 13.57 2.78
N LYS A 22 16.53 13.28 2.54
CA LYS A 22 17.28 13.76 1.37
C LYS A 22 16.68 13.25 0.05
N ALA A 23 16.22 12.00 0.01
CA ALA A 23 15.58 11.45 -1.18
C ALA A 23 14.26 12.16 -1.49
N VAL A 24 13.44 12.45 -0.48
CA VAL A 24 12.21 13.23 -0.63
C VAL A 24 12.52 14.64 -1.10
N GLU A 25 13.50 15.33 -0.52
CA GLU A 25 13.95 16.67 -0.98
C GLU A 25 14.37 16.67 -2.46
N LEU A 26 15.10 15.66 -2.91
CA LEU A 26 15.53 15.53 -4.31
C LEU A 26 14.34 15.25 -5.23
N THR A 27 13.38 14.48 -4.76
CA THR A 27 12.15 14.19 -5.52
C THR A 27 11.37 15.46 -5.80
N PHE A 28 11.13 16.31 -4.80
CA PHE A 28 10.43 17.59 -4.98
C PHE A 28 11.15 18.57 -5.91
N LYS A 29 12.48 18.51 -5.97
CA LYS A 29 13.25 19.33 -6.91
C LYS A 29 13.13 18.85 -8.37
N SER A 30 12.78 17.60 -8.58
CA SER A 30 12.85 16.94 -9.89
C SER A 30 11.49 16.51 -10.42
N ILE A 31 10.54 16.23 -9.54
CA ILE A 31 9.23 15.63 -9.87
C ILE A 31 8.17 16.35 -9.05
N ASP A 32 7.15 16.85 -9.74
CA ASP A 32 5.93 17.27 -9.09
C ASP A 32 5.10 16.02 -8.76
N CYS A 33 4.85 15.74 -7.47
CA CYS A 33 4.10 14.58 -7.01
C CYS A 33 3.02 14.98 -5.99
N ASP A 34 1.93 14.20 -5.95
CA ASP A 34 0.76 14.48 -5.11
C ASP A 34 0.90 13.89 -3.71
N ALA A 35 1.73 12.87 -3.53
CA ALA A 35 2.04 12.28 -2.23
C ALA A 35 3.37 11.52 -2.24
N ILE A 36 3.92 11.31 -1.04
CA ILE A 36 5.04 10.40 -0.77
C ILE A 36 4.49 9.17 -0.06
N ASP A 37 4.91 7.99 -0.48
CA ASP A 37 4.53 6.73 0.18
C ASP A 37 5.73 6.01 0.79
N LEU A 38 5.56 5.53 2.03
CA LEU A 38 6.55 4.69 2.71
C LEU A 38 6.16 3.22 2.58
N ASN A 39 7.03 2.43 1.94
CA ASN A 39 6.81 1.00 1.80
C ASN A 39 7.19 0.24 3.08
N LEU A 40 6.19 -0.32 3.74
CA LEU A 40 6.32 -1.17 4.93
C LEU A 40 5.80 -2.59 4.68
N GLY A 41 5.61 -2.97 3.40
CA GLY A 41 4.96 -4.24 3.06
C GLY A 41 5.77 -5.21 2.19
N CYS A 42 6.95 -4.81 1.65
CA CYS A 42 7.74 -5.68 0.77
C CYS A 42 8.39 -6.84 1.54
N PRO A 43 8.02 -8.13 1.27
CA PRO A 43 8.54 -9.27 2.02
C PRO A 43 9.71 -9.99 1.31
N GLN A 44 10.30 -9.37 0.29
CA GLN A 44 11.34 -9.97 -0.54
C GLN A 44 12.67 -10.14 0.20
N VAL A 45 13.51 -11.08 -0.26
CA VAL A 45 14.83 -11.35 0.33
C VAL A 45 15.72 -10.10 0.33
N ILE A 46 15.61 -9.26 -0.71
CA ILE A 46 16.36 -8.01 -0.78
C ILE A 46 15.93 -7.03 0.31
N ALA A 47 14.64 -6.97 0.62
CA ALA A 47 14.11 -6.16 1.72
C ALA A 47 14.63 -6.65 3.08
N LYS A 48 14.71 -7.98 3.28
CA LYS A 48 15.31 -8.56 4.47
C LYS A 48 16.78 -8.18 4.62
N ARG A 49 17.57 -8.30 3.55
CA ARG A 49 19.00 -7.94 3.55
C ARG A 49 19.21 -6.44 3.76
N GLY A 50 18.37 -5.61 3.16
CA GLY A 50 18.43 -4.15 3.25
C GLY A 50 17.72 -3.58 4.49
N ARG A 51 17.08 -4.40 5.32
CA ARG A 51 16.30 -4.01 6.51
C ARG A 51 15.26 -2.92 6.19
N PHE A 52 14.41 -3.15 5.17
CA PHE A 52 13.32 -2.27 4.79
C PHE A 52 12.03 -3.05 4.48
N GLY A 53 10.96 -2.35 4.12
CA GLY A 53 9.65 -2.95 3.81
C GLY A 53 9.05 -3.67 5.01
N ALA A 54 8.53 -4.89 4.83
CA ALA A 54 7.90 -5.66 5.91
C ALA A 54 8.86 -6.06 7.04
N PHE A 55 10.17 -5.90 6.87
CA PHE A 55 11.15 -6.19 7.92
C PHE A 55 11.38 -5.02 8.89
N LEU A 56 10.67 -3.91 8.69
CA LEU A 56 10.58 -2.81 9.66
C LEU A 56 9.36 -2.93 10.59
N GLU A 57 8.47 -3.89 10.40
CA GLU A 57 7.19 -3.95 11.10
C GLU A 57 7.28 -4.03 12.64
N GLU A 58 8.45 -4.34 13.20
CA GLU A 58 8.72 -4.30 14.65
C GLU A 58 9.45 -3.01 15.09
N GLU A 59 9.90 -2.16 14.16
CA GLU A 59 10.68 -0.96 14.41
C GLU A 59 9.77 0.29 14.50
N TRP A 60 8.79 0.25 15.38
CA TRP A 60 7.72 1.27 15.47
C TRP A 60 8.24 2.69 15.72
N GLU A 61 9.26 2.84 16.58
CA GLU A 61 9.89 4.15 16.80
C GLU A 61 10.54 4.72 15.54
N LEU A 62 11.18 3.86 14.74
CA LEU A 62 11.80 4.28 13.48
C LEU A 62 10.72 4.67 12.47
N ILE A 63 9.66 3.88 12.33
CA ILE A 63 8.55 4.19 11.43
C ILE A 63 7.89 5.50 11.81
N THR A 64 7.61 5.70 13.11
CA THR A 64 7.06 6.96 13.62
C THR A 64 7.94 8.15 13.20
N LYS A 65 9.26 8.06 13.40
CA LYS A 65 10.20 9.12 13.00
C LYS A 65 10.20 9.36 11.49
N LEU A 66 10.16 8.29 10.67
CA LEU A 66 10.15 8.40 9.20
C LEU A 66 8.88 9.10 8.70
N VAL A 67 7.72 8.77 9.27
CA VAL A 67 6.44 9.39 8.89
C VAL A 67 6.38 10.83 9.37
N SER A 68 6.68 11.09 10.65
CA SER A 68 6.62 12.43 11.24
C SER A 68 7.51 13.43 10.53
N ILE A 69 8.73 13.04 10.12
CA ILE A 69 9.64 13.99 9.47
C ILE A 69 9.10 14.49 8.13
N ILE A 70 8.39 13.64 7.37
CA ILE A 70 7.80 14.08 6.11
C ILE A 70 6.60 14.99 6.41
N ASN A 71 5.72 14.57 7.31
CA ASN A 71 4.54 15.34 7.70
C ASN A 71 4.88 16.73 8.26
N GLU A 72 5.98 16.86 9.00
CA GLU A 72 6.39 18.11 9.66
C GLU A 72 7.21 19.05 8.77
N ASN A 73 7.94 18.53 7.79
CA ASN A 73 8.93 19.32 7.04
C ASN A 73 8.58 19.55 5.57
N PHE A 74 7.52 18.90 5.07
CA PHE A 74 7.14 19.00 3.66
C PHE A 74 5.64 19.27 3.54
N ASP A 75 5.27 20.15 2.62
CA ASP A 75 3.87 20.42 2.27
C ASP A 75 3.37 19.39 1.24
N VAL A 76 3.39 18.10 1.66
CA VAL A 76 2.94 16.98 0.85
C VAL A 76 2.41 15.87 1.75
N PRO A 77 1.32 15.21 1.37
CA PRO A 77 0.82 14.06 2.10
C PRO A 77 1.84 12.93 2.19
N ILE A 78 2.02 12.35 3.39
CA ILE A 78 2.71 11.08 3.58
C ILE A 78 1.69 9.96 3.70
N THR A 79 1.87 8.92 2.91
CA THR A 79 1.07 7.68 2.95
C THR A 79 1.95 6.50 3.32
N CYS A 80 1.35 5.42 3.79
CA CYS A 80 2.08 4.20 4.12
C CYS A 80 1.40 2.99 3.48
N LYS A 81 2.21 2.01 3.05
CA LYS A 81 1.69 0.72 2.59
C LYS A 81 2.30 -0.41 3.41
N CYS A 82 1.46 -1.10 4.19
CA CYS A 82 1.87 -2.15 5.12
C CYS A 82 1.20 -3.51 4.86
N ARG A 83 1.62 -4.53 5.61
CA ARG A 83 0.98 -5.83 5.76
C ARG A 83 0.35 -5.94 7.15
N VAL A 84 -0.45 -6.98 7.33
CA VAL A 84 -1.06 -7.32 8.62
C VAL A 84 -0.14 -8.24 9.42
N PHE A 85 -0.28 -8.23 10.74
CA PHE A 85 0.29 -9.22 11.64
C PHE A 85 -0.66 -10.42 11.75
N GLU A 86 -0.23 -11.53 12.35
CA GLU A 86 -1.13 -12.63 12.72
C GLU A 86 -2.12 -12.19 13.81
N ASP A 87 -1.69 -11.30 14.70
CA ASP A 87 -2.54 -10.69 15.73
C ASP A 87 -3.28 -9.47 15.16
N VAL A 88 -4.61 -9.53 15.22
CA VAL A 88 -5.51 -8.45 14.77
C VAL A 88 -5.31 -7.18 15.61
N GLN A 89 -5.17 -7.30 16.93
CA GLN A 89 -4.98 -6.14 17.80
C GLN A 89 -3.66 -5.44 17.51
N LYS A 90 -2.59 -6.19 17.31
CA LYS A 90 -1.29 -5.65 16.92
C LYS A 90 -1.38 -4.93 15.55
N THR A 91 -2.17 -5.46 14.61
CA THR A 91 -2.42 -4.81 13.32
C THR A 91 -3.13 -3.47 13.49
N ILE A 92 -4.14 -3.41 14.36
CA ILE A 92 -4.87 -2.17 14.69
C ILE A 92 -3.93 -1.15 15.35
N ASP A 93 -3.14 -1.56 16.33
CA ASP A 93 -2.22 -0.69 17.05
C ASP A 93 -1.14 -0.13 16.13
N TYR A 94 -0.65 -0.95 15.19
CA TYR A 94 0.27 -0.54 14.14
C TYR A 94 -0.32 0.51 13.21
N ALA A 95 -1.57 0.34 12.79
CA ALA A 95 -2.27 1.33 11.96
C ALA A 95 -2.48 2.66 12.71
N LYS A 96 -2.88 2.61 13.98
CA LYS A 96 -3.03 3.79 14.85
C LYS A 96 -1.71 4.51 15.10
N MET A 97 -0.62 3.77 15.23
CA MET A 97 0.72 4.36 15.39
C MET A 97 1.08 5.16 14.13
N MET A 98 0.86 4.62 12.93
CA MET A 98 1.12 5.34 11.68
C MET A 98 0.23 6.57 11.51
N GLU A 99 -1.08 6.48 11.82
CA GLU A 99 -1.99 7.62 11.84
C GLU A 99 -1.50 8.71 12.80
N SER A 100 -1.14 8.34 14.03
CA SER A 100 -0.64 9.27 15.05
C SER A 100 0.67 9.93 14.66
N ALA A 101 1.50 9.27 13.85
CA ALA A 101 2.74 9.81 13.30
C ALA A 101 2.51 10.81 12.15
N GLY A 102 1.27 10.95 11.64
CA GLY A 102 0.91 11.87 10.58
C GLY A 102 0.67 11.22 9.21
N CYS A 103 0.57 9.89 9.13
CA CYS A 103 0.13 9.21 7.91
C CYS A 103 -1.28 9.68 7.55
N GLN A 104 -1.51 10.02 6.27
CA GLN A 104 -2.78 10.58 5.80
C GLN A 104 -3.61 9.60 4.97
N ILE A 105 -3.01 8.56 4.40
CA ILE A 105 -3.70 7.45 3.74
C ILE A 105 -2.91 6.17 4.07
N LEU A 106 -3.62 5.13 4.49
CA LEU A 106 -3.00 3.85 4.80
C LEU A 106 -3.46 2.77 3.82
N THR A 107 -2.52 2.17 3.08
CA THR A 107 -2.80 0.98 2.25
C THR A 107 -2.48 -0.28 3.05
N VAL A 108 -3.47 -1.14 3.27
CA VAL A 108 -3.34 -2.37 4.04
C VAL A 108 -3.44 -3.59 3.14
N HIS A 109 -2.37 -4.38 3.06
CA HIS A 109 -2.38 -5.68 2.40
C HIS A 109 -2.80 -6.76 3.41
N GLY A 110 -3.95 -7.39 3.18
CA GLY A 110 -4.54 -8.40 4.07
C GLY A 110 -3.78 -9.74 4.12
N ARG A 111 -2.45 -9.71 4.01
CA ARG A 111 -1.53 -10.85 4.16
C ARG A 111 -0.40 -10.49 5.12
N THR A 112 0.06 -11.47 5.90
CA THR A 112 1.26 -11.31 6.73
C THR A 112 2.53 -11.31 5.87
N LYS A 113 3.68 -10.98 6.42
CA LYS A 113 4.96 -11.00 5.69
C LYS A 113 5.42 -12.41 5.31
N GLU A 114 4.94 -13.42 6.02
CA GLU A 114 5.20 -14.84 5.78
C GLU A 114 4.41 -15.36 4.57
N GLN A 115 3.24 -14.78 4.28
CA GLN A 115 2.39 -15.13 3.15
C GLN A 115 2.96 -14.60 1.83
N LYS A 116 3.95 -15.32 1.28
CA LYS A 116 4.65 -15.00 0.02
C LYS A 116 5.06 -16.24 -0.75
N GLY A 117 5.28 -16.10 -2.06
CA GLY A 117 5.67 -17.22 -2.93
C GLY A 117 4.63 -18.35 -2.87
N ALA A 118 5.08 -19.57 -2.61
CA ALA A 118 4.20 -20.75 -2.49
C ALA A 118 3.22 -20.67 -1.31
N LEU A 119 3.51 -19.83 -0.31
CA LEU A 119 2.68 -19.64 0.88
C LEU A 119 1.78 -18.40 0.79
N THR A 120 1.62 -17.79 -0.38
CA THR A 120 0.88 -16.53 -0.55
C THR A 120 -0.55 -16.63 -0.04
N GLY A 121 -1.29 -17.68 -0.36
CA GLY A 121 -2.67 -17.87 0.06
C GLY A 121 -3.60 -16.70 -0.30
N LEU A 122 -4.76 -16.64 0.31
CA LEU A 122 -5.70 -15.54 0.17
C LEU A 122 -5.38 -14.41 1.16
N ALA A 123 -5.62 -13.17 0.75
CA ALA A 123 -5.64 -12.04 1.68
C ALA A 123 -6.90 -12.11 2.54
N ASP A 124 -6.76 -11.88 3.83
CA ASP A 124 -7.89 -11.83 4.75
C ASP A 124 -8.39 -10.38 4.91
N TRP A 125 -9.57 -10.11 4.38
CA TRP A 125 -10.20 -8.80 4.44
C TRP A 125 -10.75 -8.44 5.83
N ASN A 126 -10.86 -9.41 6.77
CA ASN A 126 -11.25 -9.12 8.14
C ASN A 126 -10.25 -8.21 8.84
N TYR A 127 -8.95 -8.40 8.58
CA TYR A 127 -7.91 -7.51 9.12
C TYR A 127 -8.04 -6.09 8.57
N ILE A 128 -8.34 -5.95 7.27
CA ILE A 128 -8.53 -4.64 6.65
C ILE A 128 -9.75 -3.95 7.24
N LYS A 129 -10.87 -4.69 7.40
CA LYS A 129 -12.08 -4.20 8.06
C LYS A 129 -11.79 -3.73 9.48
N ALA A 130 -11.06 -4.53 10.27
CA ALA A 130 -10.69 -4.16 11.63
C ALA A 130 -9.87 -2.86 11.68
N VAL A 131 -8.94 -2.65 10.73
CA VAL A 131 -8.19 -1.38 10.62
C VAL A 131 -9.14 -0.23 10.28
N VAL A 132 -10.01 -0.39 9.26
CA VAL A 132 -10.99 0.65 8.86
C VAL A 132 -11.86 1.11 10.03
N GLU A 133 -12.29 0.18 10.90
CA GLU A 133 -13.12 0.48 12.06
C GLU A 133 -12.39 1.23 13.19
N HIS A 134 -11.04 1.32 13.15
CA HIS A 134 -10.25 1.82 14.26
C HIS A 134 -9.33 3.01 13.94
N VAL A 135 -9.24 3.42 12.68
CA VAL A 135 -8.51 4.63 12.26
C VAL A 135 -9.47 5.64 11.63
N ASN A 136 -9.10 6.93 11.63
CA ASN A 136 -9.91 8.00 11.05
C ASN A 136 -9.43 8.42 9.66
N ILE A 137 -8.25 7.96 9.24
CA ILE A 137 -7.69 8.24 7.91
C ILE A 137 -8.25 7.26 6.87
N PRO A 138 -8.31 7.66 5.59
CA PRO A 138 -8.71 6.76 4.51
C PRO A 138 -7.83 5.51 4.45
N VAL A 139 -8.48 4.34 4.32
CA VAL A 139 -7.81 3.05 4.16
C VAL A 139 -8.05 2.53 2.74
N ILE A 140 -6.97 2.12 2.07
CA ILE A 140 -6.99 1.45 0.78
C ILE A 140 -6.76 -0.04 1.00
N ALA A 141 -7.71 -0.89 0.56
CA ALA A 141 -7.59 -2.33 0.68
C ALA A 141 -6.73 -2.93 -0.44
N ASN A 142 -5.78 -3.79 -0.09
CA ASN A 142 -4.93 -4.49 -1.04
C ASN A 142 -4.96 -6.00 -0.80
N GLY A 143 -4.96 -6.76 -1.90
CA GLY A 143 -4.97 -8.22 -1.92
C GLY A 143 -6.31 -8.80 -2.39
N ASN A 144 -6.24 -9.83 -3.26
CA ASN A 144 -7.37 -10.51 -3.89
C ASN A 144 -8.24 -9.61 -4.81
N ILE A 145 -7.71 -8.49 -5.30
CA ILE A 145 -8.38 -7.65 -6.31
C ILE A 145 -7.85 -8.06 -7.67
N GLN A 146 -8.53 -9.00 -8.32
CA GLN A 146 -8.13 -9.58 -9.59
C GLN A 146 -9.11 -9.24 -10.72
N TYR A 147 -10.37 -8.99 -10.37
CA TYR A 147 -11.45 -8.66 -11.29
C TYR A 147 -12.13 -7.37 -10.86
N PHE A 148 -12.83 -6.71 -11.79
CA PHE A 148 -13.56 -5.48 -11.49
C PHE A 148 -14.61 -5.68 -10.38
N GLU A 149 -15.26 -6.84 -10.37
CA GLU A 149 -16.28 -7.20 -9.37
C GLU A 149 -15.70 -7.30 -7.94
N ASP A 150 -14.41 -7.61 -7.81
CA ASP A 150 -13.73 -7.65 -6.52
C ASP A 150 -13.66 -6.27 -5.87
N VAL A 151 -13.62 -5.20 -6.68
CA VAL A 151 -13.56 -3.82 -6.20
C VAL A 151 -14.76 -3.53 -5.29
N GLN A 152 -15.97 -3.65 -5.83
CA GLN A 152 -17.18 -3.34 -5.07
C GLN A 152 -17.40 -4.32 -3.92
N ARG A 153 -17.07 -5.61 -4.13
CA ARG A 153 -17.16 -6.63 -3.09
C ARG A 153 -16.26 -6.32 -1.90
N CYS A 154 -15.03 -5.90 -2.16
CA CYS A 154 -14.07 -5.53 -1.12
C CYS A 154 -14.51 -4.27 -0.36
N ILE A 155 -14.93 -3.22 -1.07
CA ILE A 155 -15.43 -1.98 -0.46
C ILE A 155 -16.65 -2.25 0.42
N ASN A 156 -17.63 -3.00 -0.09
CA ASN A 156 -18.85 -3.33 0.68
C ASN A 156 -18.55 -4.16 1.93
N TYR A 157 -17.55 -5.04 1.87
CA TYR A 157 -17.20 -5.91 2.98
C TYR A 157 -16.37 -5.19 4.06
N THR A 158 -15.38 -4.39 3.65
CA THR A 158 -14.40 -3.80 4.56
C THR A 158 -14.77 -2.39 5.00
N GLY A 159 -15.58 -1.66 4.21
CA GLY A 159 -15.83 -0.23 4.41
C GLY A 159 -14.65 0.66 4.01
N CYS A 160 -13.64 0.12 3.32
CA CYS A 160 -12.45 0.88 2.89
C CYS A 160 -12.81 1.98 1.88
N SER A 161 -11.97 3.01 1.81
CA SER A 161 -12.15 4.17 0.92
C SER A 161 -11.81 3.86 -0.55
N GLY A 162 -11.08 2.79 -0.81
CA GLY A 162 -10.70 2.35 -2.15
C GLY A 162 -9.94 1.03 -2.13
N VAL A 163 -9.57 0.54 -3.30
CA VAL A 163 -8.82 -0.70 -3.45
C VAL A 163 -7.56 -0.51 -4.28
N MET A 164 -6.56 -1.34 -4.03
CA MET A 164 -5.31 -1.41 -4.79
C MET A 164 -5.14 -2.81 -5.37
N SER A 165 -4.80 -2.90 -6.65
CA SER A 165 -4.42 -4.14 -7.30
C SER A 165 -2.96 -4.06 -7.76
N ALA A 166 -2.24 -5.18 -7.73
CA ALA A 166 -0.92 -5.35 -8.32
C ALA A 166 -0.95 -6.48 -9.34
N GLU A 167 -1.08 -7.72 -8.88
CA GLU A 167 -1.08 -8.92 -9.73
C GLU A 167 -2.22 -8.92 -10.75
N GLY A 168 -3.40 -8.44 -10.37
CA GLY A 168 -4.55 -8.32 -11.27
C GLY A 168 -4.27 -7.42 -12.47
N HIS A 169 -3.48 -6.36 -12.32
CA HIS A 169 -3.07 -5.48 -13.42
C HIS A 169 -2.06 -6.12 -14.37
N LEU A 170 -1.25 -7.08 -13.92
CA LEU A 170 -0.31 -7.79 -14.80
C LEU A 170 -1.05 -8.66 -15.83
N THR A 171 -2.22 -9.18 -15.46
CA THR A 171 -3.05 -10.03 -16.32
C THR A 171 -4.17 -9.25 -17.02
N ASN A 172 -4.65 -8.16 -16.41
CA ASN A 172 -5.71 -7.30 -16.91
C ASN A 172 -5.39 -5.82 -16.65
N PRO A 173 -4.66 -5.13 -17.55
CA PRO A 173 -4.39 -3.69 -17.40
C PRO A 173 -5.63 -2.82 -17.33
N ALA A 174 -6.76 -3.28 -17.89
CA ALA A 174 -8.05 -2.59 -17.88
C ALA A 174 -8.92 -2.93 -16.64
N LEU A 175 -8.35 -3.51 -15.58
CA LEU A 175 -9.08 -3.99 -14.39
C LEU A 175 -10.03 -2.93 -13.82
N PHE A 176 -9.62 -1.67 -13.78
CA PHE A 176 -10.42 -0.57 -13.23
C PHE A 176 -11.24 0.21 -14.26
N SER A 177 -11.18 -0.12 -15.55
CA SER A 177 -11.96 0.59 -16.58
C SER A 177 -13.47 0.32 -16.48
N GLY A 178 -13.85 -0.77 -15.84
CA GLY A 178 -15.24 -1.24 -15.81
C GLY A 178 -15.77 -1.70 -17.17
N ASP A 179 -14.92 -1.75 -18.19
CA ASP A 179 -15.30 -2.04 -19.55
C ASP A 179 -15.41 -3.56 -19.77
N PHE A 180 -16.65 -4.07 -19.84
CA PHE A 180 -16.97 -5.49 -20.02
C PHE A 180 -16.46 -6.04 -21.37
N PHE A 181 -16.27 -5.18 -22.38
CA PHE A 181 -15.84 -5.59 -23.71
C PHE A 181 -14.35 -5.99 -23.76
N LEU A 182 -13.49 -5.41 -22.94
CA LEU A 182 -12.08 -5.80 -22.87
C LEU A 182 -11.89 -7.17 -22.20
N LYS A 183 -12.77 -7.56 -21.28
CA LYS A 183 -12.76 -8.86 -20.59
C LYS A 183 -12.93 -10.02 -21.59
N ASN A 184 -13.80 -9.89 -22.58
CA ASN A 184 -14.06 -10.93 -23.59
C ASN A 184 -12.94 -11.02 -24.62
N ARG A 185 -12.28 -9.92 -25.01
CA ARG A 185 -11.16 -9.92 -25.98
C ARG A 185 -9.91 -10.61 -25.43
N ILE A 186 -9.61 -10.48 -24.13
CA ILE A 186 -8.44 -11.12 -23.51
C ILE A 186 -8.64 -12.64 -23.43
N LEU A 187 -9.86 -13.10 -23.15
CA LEU A 187 -10.18 -14.54 -23.10
C LEU A 187 -10.15 -15.18 -24.50
N GLU A 188 -10.53 -14.48 -25.55
CA GLU A 188 -10.48 -14.99 -26.93
C GLU A 188 -9.04 -15.10 -27.48
N THR A 189 -8.11 -14.27 -27.00
CA THR A 189 -6.71 -14.31 -27.46
C THR A 189 -5.83 -15.29 -26.69
N SER A 190 -6.25 -15.73 -25.50
CA SER A 190 -5.53 -16.74 -24.69
C SER A 190 -5.89 -18.19 -25.03
N GLY A 191 -6.79 -18.41 -25.99
CA GLY A 191 -7.24 -19.73 -26.45
C GLY A 191 -6.57 -20.22 -27.76
N ARG A 192 -5.38 -19.72 -28.12
CA ARG A 192 -4.61 -20.24 -29.26
C ARG A 192 -3.24 -20.69 -28.86
#